data_be52ab1cc4c17ac447f38cab1fb7f152
#
_entry.id   be52ab1cc4c17ac447f38cab1fb7f152
#
_cell.length_a   1.000
_cell.length_b   1.000
_cell.length_c   1.000
_cell.angle_alpha   90.00
_cell.angle_beta   90.00
_cell.angle_gamma   90.00
#
_symmetry.space_group_name_H-M   'P 1'
#
loop_
_entity.id
_entity.type
_entity.pdbx_description
1 polymer ?
#
loop_
_entity_poly.entity_id
_entity_poly.type
_entity_poly.pdbx_seq_one_letter_code
_entity_poly.pdbx_strand_id
1 'polypeptide(L)'
;MIFWQRLVFLFLLAFVPLKTALALDCYFGTSGGATEKFETVNAFAVPSSAKPGDKIWESDDIKIPVYCNNNTNGDFSSEDVYAWVNPYPGIQDRYYQLGVTYNGIDYDSTLGKNKIDTNQCIDSTKITQYTPQEIAEMGWQDKLCSKDPNNIHQYRSFIARMRLYVKVREMPPHDYQSPLSDYVIVQFDGKGGINEGADAKNLKYHINGLNNIRVLDCSVNFAITPPNQVIDFGTFSDRDIRLCSMTRTFSIKTTKNQSGTCTDGFKVSSSFYTDETLTENDKALLIGNGLQLRLLDENNQPYVFNKYTEYADFTSDMLIYEKRYTAEISTVAGATIRTGPFETVVLFKINYN
;
A
#
# COMPACT_ATOMS: atom_id res chain seq x y z
N MET A 1 6.69 11.27 60.96
CA MET A 1 5.66 11.69 59.99
C MET A 1 6.09 11.51 58.51
N ILE A 2 7.34 11.72 58.16
CA ILE A 2 7.84 11.65 56.73
C ILE A 2 7.85 10.21 56.19
N PHE A 3 8.04 9.20 57.03
CA PHE A 3 8.08 7.78 56.60
C PHE A 3 6.68 7.22 56.20
N TRP A 4 5.64 7.67 56.83
CA TRP A 4 4.26 7.26 56.52
C TRP A 4 3.75 7.89 55.23
N GLN A 5 4.14 9.12 54.94
CA GLN A 5 3.74 9.76 53.67
C GLN A 5 4.40 9.09 52.44
N ARG A 6 5.62 8.57 52.57
CA ARG A 6 6.28 7.82 51.50
C ARG A 6 5.65 6.44 51.25
N LEU A 7 5.16 5.79 52.30
CA LEU A 7 4.47 4.49 52.20
C LEU A 7 3.13 4.61 51.54
N VAL A 8 2.37 5.66 51.81
CA VAL A 8 1.08 5.94 51.19
C VAL A 8 1.23 6.30 49.70
N PHE A 9 2.29 7.02 49.36
CA PHE A 9 2.57 7.36 47.97
C PHE A 9 3.00 6.13 47.13
N LEU A 10 3.75 5.20 47.70
CA LEU A 10 4.09 3.92 47.08
C LEU A 10 2.86 3.00 46.92
N PHE A 11 1.90 3.03 47.82
CA PHE A 11 0.70 2.24 47.73
C PHE A 11 -0.32 2.82 46.72
N LEU A 12 -0.34 4.15 46.52
CA LEU A 12 -1.16 4.80 45.51
C LEU A 12 -0.64 4.57 44.06
N LEU A 13 0.66 4.40 43.89
CA LEU A 13 1.26 4.03 42.59
C LEU A 13 1.02 2.57 42.18
N ALA A 14 0.72 1.67 43.14
CA ALA A 14 0.42 0.27 42.88
C ALA A 14 -1.02 0.02 42.40
N PHE A 15 -1.91 1.02 42.47
CA PHE A 15 -3.28 0.97 41.99
C PHE A 15 -3.56 1.75 40.70
N VAL A 16 -2.55 2.08 39.93
CA VAL A 16 -2.79 2.49 38.54
C VAL A 16 -3.30 1.25 37.81
N PRO A 17 -4.59 1.20 37.39
CA PRO A 17 -5.06 0.08 36.62
C PRO A 17 -4.19 0.04 35.35
N LEU A 18 -3.38 -0.99 35.25
CA LEU A 18 -2.76 -1.35 33.98
C LEU A 18 -3.92 -1.55 33.01
N LYS A 19 -4.19 -0.54 32.18
CA LYS A 19 -5.12 -0.73 31.08
C LYS A 19 -4.50 -1.85 30.26
N THR A 20 -5.06 -3.05 30.36
CA THR A 20 -4.78 -4.11 29.41
C THR A 20 -5.13 -3.54 28.06
N ALA A 21 -4.14 -3.33 27.22
CA ALA A 21 -4.39 -2.97 25.85
C ALA A 21 -5.31 -4.06 25.29
N LEU A 22 -6.52 -3.67 24.89
CA LEU A 22 -7.42 -4.53 24.14
C LEU A 22 -6.72 -4.76 22.81
N ALA A 23 -6.44 -5.99 22.50
CA ALA A 23 -5.66 -6.35 21.33
C ALA A 23 -6.39 -7.41 20.53
N LEU A 24 -6.44 -7.22 19.23
CA LEU A 24 -6.91 -8.21 18.29
C LEU A 24 -5.80 -9.23 18.04
N ASP A 25 -6.19 -10.47 17.76
CA ASP A 25 -5.29 -11.45 17.14
C ASP A 25 -5.44 -11.34 15.63
N CYS A 26 -4.35 -10.97 14.93
CA CYS A 26 -4.33 -10.84 13.48
C CYS A 26 -3.29 -11.76 12.85
N TYR A 27 -3.65 -12.41 11.73
CA TYR A 27 -2.86 -13.42 11.04
C TYR A 27 -2.87 -13.19 9.53
N PHE A 28 -1.89 -13.74 8.86
CA PHE A 28 -1.85 -13.82 7.40
C PHE A 28 -2.77 -14.96 6.91
N GLY A 29 -3.76 -14.60 6.11
CA GLY A 29 -4.64 -15.52 5.42
C GLY A 29 -5.77 -16.10 6.27
N THR A 30 -5.46 -16.88 7.29
CA THR A 30 -6.45 -17.62 8.09
C THR A 30 -6.12 -17.60 9.58
N SER A 31 -7.07 -18.01 10.42
CA SER A 31 -6.84 -18.20 11.85
C SER A 31 -5.63 -19.11 12.11
N GLY A 32 -4.74 -18.67 13.00
CA GLY A 32 -3.50 -19.38 13.29
C GLY A 32 -2.45 -19.35 12.18
N GLY A 33 -2.63 -18.51 11.17
CA GLY A 33 -1.63 -18.28 10.13
C GLY A 33 -0.39 -17.55 10.65
N ALA A 34 0.53 -17.21 9.74
CA ALA A 34 1.74 -16.48 10.09
C ALA A 34 1.41 -15.09 10.68
N THR A 35 2.17 -14.68 11.68
CA THR A 35 2.09 -13.34 12.29
C THR A 35 3.17 -12.40 11.76
N GLU A 36 4.05 -12.87 10.88
CA GLU A 36 5.11 -12.06 10.28
C GLU A 36 5.18 -12.33 8.78
N LYS A 37 5.34 -11.29 7.99
CA LYS A 37 5.58 -11.31 6.57
C LYS A 37 6.73 -10.39 6.22
N PHE A 38 7.55 -10.81 5.26
CA PHE A 38 8.75 -10.10 4.85
C PHE A 38 8.67 -9.77 3.36
N GLU A 39 8.97 -8.54 3.03
CA GLU A 39 9.19 -8.04 1.67
C GLU A 39 10.65 -7.65 1.53
N THR A 40 11.34 -8.22 0.56
CA THR A 40 12.72 -7.85 0.27
C THR A 40 12.75 -6.84 -0.87
N VAL A 41 13.19 -5.65 -0.57
CA VAL A 41 13.41 -4.59 -1.55
C VAL A 41 14.69 -4.90 -2.30
N ASN A 42 14.60 -5.03 -3.62
CA ASN A 42 15.77 -5.09 -4.47
C ASN A 42 16.57 -3.77 -4.36
N ALA A 43 17.86 -3.84 -4.58
CA ALA A 43 18.70 -2.64 -4.62
C ALA A 43 18.08 -1.61 -5.57
N PHE A 44 17.93 -0.39 -5.10
CA PHE A 44 17.46 0.73 -5.89
C PHE A 44 18.33 1.96 -5.68
N ALA A 45 18.11 2.99 -6.47
CA ALA A 45 19.00 4.13 -6.45
C ALA A 45 18.26 5.47 -6.35
N VAL A 46 18.91 6.43 -5.70
CA VAL A 46 18.47 7.82 -5.61
C VAL A 46 19.08 8.58 -6.79
N PRO A 47 18.29 9.07 -7.75
CA PRO A 47 18.80 9.82 -8.88
C PRO A 47 19.28 11.21 -8.45
N SER A 48 20.25 11.76 -9.19
CA SER A 48 20.80 13.11 -8.93
C SER A 48 19.79 14.25 -9.00
N SER A 49 18.65 14.02 -9.67
CA SER A 49 17.55 14.99 -9.77
C SER A 49 16.57 14.97 -8.60
N ALA A 50 16.69 14.01 -7.69
CA ALA A 50 15.78 13.87 -6.56
C ALA A 50 15.86 15.08 -5.62
N LYS A 51 14.70 15.43 -5.06
CA LYS A 51 14.53 16.54 -4.12
C LYS A 51 13.86 16.05 -2.84
N PRO A 52 14.03 16.75 -1.72
CA PRO A 52 13.27 16.46 -0.52
C PRO A 52 11.76 16.39 -0.80
N GLY A 53 11.14 15.32 -0.36
CA GLY A 53 9.73 15.00 -0.60
C GLY A 53 9.46 14.09 -1.81
N ASP A 54 10.40 13.92 -2.72
CA ASP A 54 10.22 13.03 -3.88
C ASP A 54 10.20 11.57 -3.44
N LYS A 55 9.24 10.80 -3.97
CA LYS A 55 9.27 9.34 -3.88
C LYS A 55 10.31 8.82 -4.87
N ILE A 56 11.33 8.17 -4.34
CA ILE A 56 12.43 7.60 -5.12
C ILE A 56 12.27 6.12 -5.41
N TRP A 57 11.37 5.48 -4.70
CA TRP A 57 11.03 4.08 -4.87
C TRP A 57 9.61 3.80 -4.39
N GLU A 58 8.89 2.97 -5.10
CA GLU A 58 7.62 2.36 -4.69
C GLU A 58 7.64 0.86 -4.99
N SER A 59 7.00 0.07 -4.14
CA SER A 59 6.77 -1.36 -4.39
C SER A 59 5.67 -1.57 -5.44
N ASP A 60 5.56 -2.80 -5.93
CA ASP A 60 4.33 -3.28 -6.55
C ASP A 60 3.14 -3.16 -5.59
N ASP A 61 1.91 -3.33 -6.11
CA ASP A 61 0.74 -3.50 -5.26
C ASP A 61 0.85 -4.80 -4.45
N ILE A 62 0.88 -4.64 -3.15
CA ILE A 62 0.92 -5.75 -2.19
C ILE A 62 -0.52 -6.04 -1.74
N LYS A 63 -0.95 -7.27 -1.96
CA LYS A 63 -2.27 -7.77 -1.52
C LYS A 63 -2.05 -8.69 -0.32
N ILE A 64 -2.37 -8.21 0.87
CA ILE A 64 -2.19 -8.95 2.12
C ILE A 64 -3.55 -9.52 2.54
N PRO A 65 -3.76 -10.84 2.48
CA PRO A 65 -4.90 -11.46 3.10
C PRO A 65 -4.73 -11.40 4.62
N VAL A 66 -5.59 -10.65 5.29
CA VAL A 66 -5.60 -10.45 6.73
C VAL A 66 -6.80 -11.18 7.32
N TYR A 67 -6.56 -11.94 8.35
CA TYR A 67 -7.59 -12.51 9.21
C TYR A 67 -7.40 -11.98 10.62
N CYS A 68 -8.43 -11.39 11.22
CA CYS A 68 -8.39 -10.94 12.61
C CYS A 68 -9.58 -11.48 13.39
N ASN A 69 -9.37 -11.76 14.69
CA ASN A 69 -10.41 -12.06 15.64
C ASN A 69 -10.20 -11.25 16.93
N ASN A 70 -11.26 -11.08 17.69
CA ASN A 70 -11.22 -10.37 18.97
C ASN A 70 -11.23 -11.41 20.10
N ASN A 71 -10.06 -11.87 20.50
CA ASN A 71 -9.88 -12.88 21.53
C ASN A 71 -9.65 -12.28 22.93
N THR A 72 -10.05 -11.05 23.16
CA THR A 72 -9.86 -10.35 24.43
C THR A 72 -10.70 -10.97 25.54
N ASN A 73 -10.05 -11.45 26.59
CA ASN A 73 -10.68 -12.13 27.72
C ASN A 73 -11.38 -11.19 28.73
N GLY A 74 -11.46 -9.90 28.46
CA GLY A 74 -11.87 -8.90 29.47
C GLY A 74 -13.13 -8.12 29.16
N ASP A 75 -13.46 -7.83 27.91
CA ASP A 75 -14.48 -6.87 27.54
C ASP A 75 -15.54 -7.46 26.60
N PHE A 76 -16.75 -6.90 26.64
CA PHE A 76 -17.86 -7.19 25.73
C PHE A 76 -17.87 -6.26 24.50
N SER A 77 -16.93 -5.34 24.40
CA SER A 77 -16.90 -4.34 23.36
C SER A 77 -16.38 -4.91 22.04
N SER A 78 -16.97 -4.46 20.95
CA SER A 78 -16.39 -4.63 19.62
C SER A 78 -15.13 -3.77 19.45
N GLU A 79 -14.26 -4.15 18.54
CA GLU A 79 -13.03 -3.43 18.25
C GLU A 79 -12.79 -3.29 16.74
N ASP A 80 -12.39 -2.08 16.33
CA ASP A 80 -12.02 -1.80 14.96
C ASP A 80 -10.58 -2.27 14.67
N VAL A 81 -10.37 -2.81 13.49
CA VAL A 81 -9.05 -3.24 13.00
C VAL A 81 -8.33 -2.06 12.37
N TYR A 82 -7.13 -1.78 12.81
CA TYR A 82 -6.25 -0.75 12.26
C TYR A 82 -4.98 -1.35 11.66
N ALA A 83 -4.49 -0.73 10.60
CA ALA A 83 -3.13 -0.90 10.13
C ALA A 83 -2.27 0.23 10.73
N TRP A 84 -1.39 -0.12 11.67
CA TRP A 84 -0.49 0.79 12.35
C TRP A 84 0.79 0.93 11.53
N VAL A 85 1.03 2.13 10.99
CA VAL A 85 2.25 2.44 10.22
C VAL A 85 3.35 2.83 11.17
N ASN A 86 4.53 2.26 11.00
CA ASN A 86 5.67 2.42 11.89
C ASN A 86 5.29 2.14 13.37
N PRO A 87 4.87 0.92 13.69
CA PRO A 87 4.34 0.57 15.00
C PRO A 87 5.39 0.74 16.11
N TYR A 88 6.65 0.51 15.79
CA TYR A 88 7.75 0.62 16.75
C TYR A 88 8.56 1.88 16.51
N PRO A 89 8.81 2.70 17.55
CA PRO A 89 9.72 3.83 17.46
C PRO A 89 11.15 3.35 17.33
N GLY A 90 11.45 2.72 16.20
CA GLY A 90 12.76 2.16 15.90
C GLY A 90 13.71 3.16 15.26
N ILE A 91 14.72 2.62 14.62
CA ILE A 91 15.73 3.37 13.89
C ILE A 91 15.07 4.21 12.81
N GLN A 92 15.27 5.52 12.85
CA GLN A 92 14.89 6.43 11.78
C GLN A 92 16.10 6.71 10.90
N ASP A 93 15.86 6.76 9.60
CA ASP A 93 16.87 7.22 8.67
C ASP A 93 16.83 8.75 8.57
N ARG A 94 18.03 9.37 8.55
CA ARG A 94 18.15 10.83 8.42
C ARG A 94 17.73 11.30 7.03
N TYR A 95 18.10 10.55 5.99
CA TYR A 95 17.97 10.96 4.60
C TYR A 95 16.72 10.40 3.93
N TYR A 96 16.16 9.32 4.48
CA TYR A 96 15.01 8.64 3.90
C TYR A 96 13.80 8.62 4.82
N GLN A 97 12.64 8.76 4.23
CA GLN A 97 11.35 8.59 4.85
C GLN A 97 10.65 7.38 4.24
N LEU A 98 10.35 6.39 5.06
CA LEU A 98 9.49 5.28 4.65
C LEU A 98 8.01 5.68 4.75
N GLY A 99 7.16 5.00 4.02
CA GLY A 99 5.73 5.17 4.13
C GLY A 99 4.95 4.08 3.41
N VAL A 100 3.65 4.16 3.56
CA VAL A 100 2.68 3.24 2.98
C VAL A 100 1.61 4.04 2.24
N THR A 101 1.34 3.69 1.00
CA THR A 101 0.13 4.11 0.30
C THR A 101 -0.94 3.06 0.54
N TYR A 102 -2.04 3.43 1.19
CA TYR A 102 -3.17 2.56 1.47
C TYR A 102 -4.44 3.17 0.89
N ASN A 103 -5.14 2.42 0.03
CA ASN A 103 -6.31 2.93 -0.70
C ASN A 103 -6.07 4.29 -1.37
N GLY A 104 -4.92 4.46 -2.03
CA GLY A 104 -4.54 5.69 -2.74
C GLY A 104 -4.06 6.85 -1.86
N ILE A 105 -4.06 6.71 -0.53
CA ILE A 105 -3.62 7.75 0.41
C ILE A 105 -2.25 7.42 0.98
N ASP A 106 -1.34 8.39 0.95
CA ASP A 106 0.01 8.25 1.52
C ASP A 106 0.03 8.48 3.03
N TYR A 107 0.66 7.56 3.73
CA TYR A 107 0.92 7.63 5.17
C TYR A 107 2.43 7.52 5.41
N ASP A 108 3.07 8.64 5.71
CA ASP A 108 4.49 8.64 6.07
C ASP A 108 4.71 7.92 7.41
N SER A 109 5.79 7.16 7.52
CA SER A 109 6.16 6.45 8.74
C SER A 109 6.69 7.42 9.82
N THR A 110 5.81 8.22 10.37
CA THR A 110 6.11 9.06 11.52
C THR A 110 5.85 8.30 12.81
N LEU A 111 6.74 8.49 13.79
CA LEU A 111 6.74 7.77 15.07
C LEU A 111 5.35 7.66 15.70
N GLY A 112 4.84 6.44 15.79
CA GLY A 112 3.76 6.00 16.68
C GLY A 112 2.39 6.67 16.51
N LYS A 113 2.12 7.36 15.39
CA LYS A 113 0.91 8.19 15.25
C LYS A 113 0.00 7.84 14.09
N ASN A 114 0.50 7.16 13.07
CA ASN A 114 -0.30 6.86 11.88
C ASN A 114 -0.96 5.50 12.00
N LYS A 115 -2.24 5.51 12.28
CA LYS A 115 -3.09 4.35 12.16
C LYS A 115 -4.09 4.56 11.05
N ILE A 116 -4.24 3.56 10.22
CA ILE A 116 -5.15 3.53 9.09
C ILE A 116 -6.35 2.70 9.49
N ASP A 117 -7.55 3.26 9.44
CA ASP A 117 -8.78 2.51 9.65
C ASP A 117 -9.00 1.58 8.45
N THR A 118 -9.10 0.28 8.71
CA THR A 118 -9.36 -0.71 7.66
C THR A 118 -10.86 -0.85 7.35
N ASN A 119 -11.72 -0.13 8.07
CA ASN A 119 -13.17 -0.26 8.05
C ASN A 119 -13.66 -1.69 8.39
N GLN A 120 -12.87 -2.42 9.15
CA GLN A 120 -13.23 -3.73 9.66
C GLN A 120 -13.45 -3.64 11.17
N CYS A 121 -14.56 -4.20 11.64
CA CYS A 121 -14.88 -4.23 13.06
C CYS A 121 -15.21 -5.67 13.46
N ILE A 122 -14.78 -6.09 14.67
CA ILE A 122 -14.91 -7.45 15.19
C ILE A 122 -15.54 -7.41 16.56
N ASP A 123 -16.57 -8.20 16.75
CA ASP A 123 -17.27 -8.32 18.02
C ASP A 123 -16.45 -9.17 19.01
N SER A 124 -16.55 -8.84 20.29
CA SER A 124 -15.88 -9.61 21.34
C SER A 124 -16.35 -11.05 21.38
N THR A 125 -15.43 -12.00 21.56
CA THR A 125 -15.75 -13.43 21.76
C THR A 125 -16.65 -13.67 22.95
N LYS A 126 -16.69 -12.78 23.95
CA LYS A 126 -17.62 -12.86 25.06
C LYS A 126 -19.08 -12.61 24.66
N ILE A 127 -19.31 -11.60 23.81
CA ILE A 127 -20.67 -11.27 23.39
C ILE A 127 -21.24 -12.36 22.47
N THR A 128 -20.35 -13.06 21.72
CA THR A 128 -20.76 -14.14 20.82
C THR A 128 -21.26 -15.39 21.53
N GLN A 129 -21.11 -15.46 22.88
CA GLN A 129 -21.62 -16.55 23.69
C GLN A 129 -23.11 -16.39 24.05
N TYR A 130 -23.70 -15.22 23.74
CA TYR A 130 -25.11 -14.91 24.04
C TYR A 130 -25.94 -15.00 22.76
N THR A 131 -27.18 -15.38 22.91
CA THR A 131 -28.16 -15.38 21.82
C THR A 131 -28.53 -13.95 21.44
N PRO A 132 -28.99 -13.70 20.19
CA PRO A 132 -29.48 -12.39 19.79
C PRO A 132 -30.56 -11.82 20.71
N GLN A 133 -31.45 -12.69 21.26
CA GLN A 133 -32.49 -12.29 22.18
C GLN A 133 -31.90 -11.80 23.50
N GLU A 134 -30.95 -12.53 24.09
CA GLU A 134 -30.28 -12.14 25.35
C GLU A 134 -29.52 -10.82 25.18
N ILE A 135 -28.84 -10.62 24.05
CA ILE A 135 -28.13 -9.37 23.74
C ILE A 135 -29.11 -8.19 23.66
N ALA A 136 -30.29 -8.41 23.06
CA ALA A 136 -31.33 -7.40 22.96
C ALA A 136 -31.93 -7.07 24.31
N GLU A 137 -32.25 -8.09 25.13
CA GLU A 137 -32.81 -7.94 26.50
C GLU A 137 -31.85 -7.20 27.45
N MET A 138 -30.54 -7.42 27.29
CA MET A 138 -29.50 -6.74 28.05
C MET A 138 -29.17 -5.33 27.55
N GLY A 139 -29.73 -4.91 26.41
CA GLY A 139 -29.45 -3.61 25.80
C GLY A 139 -28.01 -3.46 25.31
N TRP A 140 -27.37 -4.55 24.84
CA TRP A 140 -25.97 -4.57 24.45
C TRP A 140 -25.72 -4.33 22.91
N GLN A 141 -26.75 -3.91 22.17
CA GLN A 141 -26.66 -3.67 20.74
C GLN A 141 -25.55 -2.66 20.40
N ASP A 142 -25.38 -1.63 21.22
CA ASP A 142 -24.33 -0.61 21.02
C ASP A 142 -22.90 -1.12 21.21
N LYS A 143 -22.74 -2.34 21.77
CA LYS A 143 -21.44 -3.01 21.90
C LYS A 143 -21.05 -3.81 20.66
N LEU A 144 -21.97 -3.95 19.70
CA LEU A 144 -21.75 -4.69 18.45
C LEU A 144 -21.31 -3.77 17.34
N CYS A 145 -20.49 -4.30 16.43
CA CYS A 145 -20.07 -3.62 15.20
C CYS A 145 -21.25 -3.18 14.34
N SER A 146 -22.22 -4.08 14.16
CA SER A 146 -23.41 -3.85 13.32
C SER A 146 -24.54 -3.15 14.05
N LYS A 147 -24.52 -3.11 15.39
CA LYS A 147 -25.64 -2.74 16.28
C LYS A 147 -26.87 -3.65 16.12
N ASP A 148 -26.74 -4.73 15.38
CA ASP A 148 -27.79 -5.74 15.17
C ASP A 148 -27.39 -7.06 15.82
N PRO A 149 -28.11 -7.55 16.85
CA PRO A 149 -27.79 -8.81 17.49
C PRO A 149 -27.84 -10.05 16.59
N ASN A 150 -28.53 -9.96 15.45
CA ASN A 150 -28.56 -11.04 14.45
C ASN A 150 -27.36 -11.02 13.49
N ASN A 151 -26.52 -10.00 13.54
CA ASN A 151 -25.37 -9.82 12.66
C ASN A 151 -24.08 -9.67 13.46
N ILE A 152 -23.63 -10.74 14.09
CA ILE A 152 -22.43 -10.77 14.93
C ILE A 152 -21.21 -11.14 14.10
N HIS A 153 -20.17 -10.34 14.22
CA HIS A 153 -18.90 -10.49 13.48
C HIS A 153 -17.81 -11.08 14.39
N GLN A 154 -17.72 -12.40 14.48
CA GLN A 154 -16.73 -13.10 15.31
C GLN A 154 -15.29 -12.93 14.82
N TYR A 155 -15.12 -12.71 13.54
CA TYR A 155 -13.84 -12.48 12.87
C TYR A 155 -14.05 -11.64 11.62
N ARG A 156 -12.95 -11.11 11.08
CA ARG A 156 -12.91 -10.50 9.76
C ARG A 156 -11.79 -11.10 8.93
N SER A 157 -12.11 -11.36 7.67
CA SER A 157 -11.13 -11.75 6.66
C SER A 157 -11.27 -10.78 5.49
N PHE A 158 -10.16 -10.11 5.14
CA PHE A 158 -10.14 -9.08 4.11
C PHE A 158 -8.78 -9.02 3.41
N ILE A 159 -8.73 -8.37 2.27
CA ILE A 159 -7.48 -8.08 1.56
C ILE A 159 -7.09 -6.63 1.82
N ALA A 160 -6.00 -6.41 2.54
CA ALA A 160 -5.37 -5.10 2.62
C ALA A 160 -4.52 -4.87 1.37
N ARG A 161 -4.82 -3.79 0.63
CA ARG A 161 -4.04 -3.37 -0.54
C ARG A 161 -3.17 -2.20 -0.15
N MET A 162 -1.88 -2.35 -0.31
CA MET A 162 -0.94 -1.27 -0.02
C MET A 162 0.26 -1.31 -0.94
N ARG A 163 0.97 -0.19 -1.01
CA ARG A 163 2.31 -0.07 -1.58
C ARG A 163 3.23 0.56 -0.57
N LEU A 164 4.44 0.09 -0.54
CA LEU A 164 5.50 0.68 0.26
C LEU A 164 6.21 1.73 -0.57
N TYR A 165 6.69 2.79 0.05
CA TYR A 165 7.50 3.78 -0.64
C TYR A 165 8.63 4.32 0.22
N VAL A 166 9.64 4.86 -0.46
CA VAL A 166 10.74 5.61 0.14
C VAL A 166 10.75 7.01 -0.48
N LYS A 167 10.73 8.03 0.39
CA LYS A 167 10.92 9.45 0.00
C LYS A 167 12.29 9.94 0.45
N VAL A 168 12.81 10.92 -0.25
CA VAL A 168 13.99 11.67 0.19
C VAL A 168 13.56 12.69 1.24
N ARG A 169 14.22 12.73 2.40
CA ARG A 169 14.13 13.81 3.38
C ARG A 169 15.17 14.89 3.11
N GLU A 170 16.40 14.44 2.85
CA GLU A 170 17.57 15.23 2.54
C GLU A 170 18.43 14.41 1.58
N MET A 171 19.11 15.04 0.63
CA MET A 171 19.98 14.29 -0.28
C MET A 171 21.11 13.64 0.50
N PRO A 172 21.24 12.31 0.42
CA PRO A 172 22.32 11.61 1.11
C PRO A 172 23.68 11.88 0.44
N PRO A 173 24.79 11.78 1.17
CA PRO A 173 26.10 11.66 0.58
C PRO A 173 26.20 10.44 -0.34
N HIS A 174 27.11 10.50 -1.32
CA HIS A 174 27.26 9.45 -2.33
C HIS A 174 27.57 8.05 -1.73
N ASP A 175 28.30 8.01 -0.64
CA ASP A 175 28.73 6.82 0.09
C ASP A 175 27.81 6.44 1.27
N TYR A 176 26.67 7.10 1.39
CA TYR A 176 25.75 6.85 2.50
C TYR A 176 25.11 5.45 2.40
N GLN A 177 25.14 4.74 3.51
CA GLN A 177 24.42 3.49 3.71
C GLN A 177 23.34 3.67 4.77
N SER A 178 22.09 3.33 4.41
CA SER A 178 20.99 3.36 5.36
C SER A 178 21.19 2.32 6.47
N PRO A 179 20.97 2.68 7.75
CA PRO A 179 20.99 1.71 8.85
C PRO A 179 19.76 0.78 8.87
N LEU A 180 18.78 1.02 8.01
CA LEU A 180 17.52 0.27 7.98
C LEU A 180 17.71 -1.05 7.24
N SER A 181 17.86 -2.15 7.97
CA SER A 181 18.03 -3.50 7.38
C SER A 181 16.76 -4.33 7.43
N ASP A 182 16.09 -4.37 8.58
CA ASP A 182 14.81 -5.02 8.81
C ASP A 182 13.91 -4.06 9.58
N TYR A 183 12.74 -3.76 9.03
CA TYR A 183 11.87 -2.73 9.56
C TYR A 183 10.41 -3.13 9.48
N VAL A 184 9.70 -3.14 10.63
CA VAL A 184 8.25 -3.35 10.65
C VAL A 184 7.57 -2.09 10.15
N ILE A 185 7.09 -2.11 8.92
CA ILE A 185 6.45 -0.95 8.30
C ILE A 185 4.96 -0.85 8.67
N VAL A 186 4.28 -1.98 8.82
CA VAL A 186 2.85 -2.04 9.19
C VAL A 186 2.62 -3.19 10.17
N GLN A 187 1.75 -2.95 11.17
CA GLN A 187 1.19 -3.98 12.03
C GLN A 187 -0.33 -3.86 12.04
N PHE A 188 -1.03 -4.98 11.85
CA PHE A 188 -2.48 -5.03 12.02
C PHE A 188 -2.80 -5.33 13.47
N ASP A 189 -3.62 -4.46 14.09
CA ASP A 189 -3.98 -4.53 15.50
C ASP A 189 -5.28 -3.76 15.77
N GLY A 190 -5.75 -3.78 17.02
CA GLY A 190 -6.93 -3.07 17.44
C GLY A 190 -6.73 -1.56 17.60
N LYS A 191 -7.82 -0.86 17.88
CA LYS A 191 -7.88 0.58 18.13
C LYS A 191 -7.08 0.99 19.37
N GLY A 192 -7.01 0.11 20.36
CA GLY A 192 -6.38 0.37 21.66
C GLY A 192 -4.88 0.59 21.58
N GLY A 193 -4.25 0.25 20.49
CA GLY A 193 -2.81 0.40 20.27
C GLY A 193 -2.13 -0.92 19.93
N ILE A 194 -0.82 -0.85 19.91
CA ILE A 194 0.02 -1.97 19.55
C ILE A 194 0.18 -2.88 20.77
N ASN A 195 -0.18 -4.15 20.62
CA ASN A 195 0.03 -5.16 21.63
C ASN A 195 1.42 -5.78 21.47
N GLU A 196 2.28 -5.54 22.46
CA GLU A 196 3.63 -6.09 22.53
C GLU A 196 3.74 -7.24 23.55
N GLY A 197 2.62 -7.76 24.04
CA GLY A 197 2.62 -8.90 24.96
C GLY A 197 3.28 -10.14 24.36
N ALA A 198 3.87 -10.99 25.20
CA ALA A 198 4.56 -12.21 24.74
C ALA A 198 3.65 -13.16 23.95
N ASP A 199 2.34 -13.12 24.23
CA ASP A 199 1.32 -13.95 23.57
C ASP A 199 0.58 -13.22 22.45
N ALA A 200 1.01 -11.98 22.11
CA ALA A 200 0.39 -11.19 21.06
C ALA A 200 0.49 -11.87 19.69
N LYS A 201 -0.64 -11.92 18.97
CA LYS A 201 -0.75 -12.51 17.65
C LYS A 201 -1.05 -11.44 16.61
N ASN A 202 -0.12 -10.51 16.41
CA ASN A 202 -0.32 -9.37 15.53
C ASN A 202 0.42 -9.60 14.20
N LEU A 203 -0.28 -9.44 13.10
CA LEU A 203 0.33 -9.56 11.78
C LEU A 203 1.25 -8.34 11.53
N LYS A 204 2.54 -8.59 11.47
CA LYS A 204 3.59 -7.61 11.17
C LYS A 204 4.06 -7.79 9.73
N TYR A 205 4.17 -6.69 9.02
CA TYR A 205 4.74 -6.65 7.68
C TYR A 205 6.09 -5.94 7.72
N HIS A 206 7.14 -6.69 7.39
CA HIS A 206 8.52 -6.25 7.42
C HIS A 206 9.00 -5.87 6.02
N ILE A 207 9.88 -4.88 5.97
CA ILE A 207 10.62 -4.49 4.77
C ILE A 207 12.12 -4.68 5.02
N ASN A 208 12.79 -5.43 4.15
CA ASN A 208 14.22 -5.71 4.20
C ASN A 208 14.95 -5.11 2.99
N GLY A 209 16.26 -4.95 3.07
CA GLY A 209 17.11 -4.54 1.94
C GLY A 209 17.26 -3.03 1.76
N LEU A 210 16.73 -2.22 2.68
CA LEU A 210 16.82 -0.76 2.62
C LEU A 210 18.26 -0.24 2.79
N ASN A 211 19.17 -1.06 3.31
CA ASN A 211 20.61 -0.76 3.39
C ASN A 211 21.32 -0.86 2.03
N ASN A 212 20.65 -1.34 0.98
CA ASN A 212 21.21 -1.46 -0.36
C ASN A 212 20.86 -0.26 -1.27
N ILE A 213 20.36 0.84 -0.71
CA ILE A 213 20.08 2.07 -1.45
C ILE A 213 21.41 2.72 -1.84
N ARG A 214 21.55 3.06 -3.12
CA ARG A 214 22.73 3.78 -3.64
C ARG A 214 22.34 5.14 -4.19
N VAL A 215 23.27 6.06 -4.28
CA VAL A 215 23.10 7.38 -4.91
C VAL A 215 23.67 7.33 -6.33
N LEU A 216 22.92 7.86 -7.29
CA LEU A 216 23.34 7.98 -8.68
C LEU A 216 23.61 9.44 -9.04
N ASP A 217 24.69 9.68 -9.77
CA ASP A 217 24.96 10.98 -10.38
C ASP A 217 24.14 11.22 -11.68
N CYS A 218 23.24 10.29 -11.97
CA CYS A 218 22.44 10.26 -13.18
C CYS A 218 20.95 10.41 -12.89
N SER A 219 20.21 10.91 -13.88
CA SER A 219 18.76 10.94 -13.89
C SER A 219 18.23 10.90 -15.32
N VAL A 220 16.92 10.73 -15.50
CA VAL A 220 16.27 10.78 -16.79
C VAL A 220 15.10 11.75 -16.81
N ASN A 221 14.85 12.34 -17.98
CA ASN A 221 13.64 13.11 -18.28
C ASN A 221 12.72 12.30 -19.18
N PHE A 222 11.42 12.49 -19.03
CA PHE A 222 10.39 11.83 -19.82
C PHE A 222 9.67 12.79 -20.74
N ALA A 223 9.34 12.31 -21.93
CA ALA A 223 8.41 12.94 -22.84
C ALA A 223 7.41 11.89 -23.33
N ILE A 224 6.12 12.17 -23.20
CA ILE A 224 5.03 11.31 -23.67
C ILE A 224 4.49 11.89 -24.97
N THR A 225 4.25 11.03 -25.96
CA THR A 225 3.64 11.39 -27.24
C THR A 225 2.26 10.69 -27.33
N PRO A 226 1.14 11.44 -27.51
CA PRO A 226 1.07 12.87 -27.82
C PRO A 226 1.46 13.80 -26.66
N PRO A 227 1.98 15.02 -26.94
CA PRO A 227 2.57 15.90 -25.92
C PRO A 227 1.59 16.41 -24.86
N ASN A 228 0.29 16.43 -25.16
CA ASN A 228 -0.77 16.76 -24.19
C ASN A 228 -1.07 15.62 -23.22
N GLN A 229 -0.43 14.45 -23.41
CA GLN A 229 -0.62 13.23 -22.61
C GLN A 229 -2.07 12.70 -22.62
N VAL A 230 -2.85 13.08 -23.64
CA VAL A 230 -4.23 12.61 -23.81
C VAL A 230 -4.28 11.63 -24.98
N ILE A 231 -4.74 10.42 -24.73
CA ILE A 231 -4.97 9.41 -25.75
C ILE A 231 -6.45 9.48 -26.12
N ASP A 232 -6.77 10.21 -27.18
CA ASP A 232 -8.14 10.41 -27.64
C ASP A 232 -8.60 9.26 -28.54
N PHE A 233 -9.62 8.54 -28.13
CA PHE A 233 -10.25 7.49 -28.91
C PHE A 233 -11.36 8.02 -29.85
N GLY A 234 -11.74 9.28 -29.69
CA GLY A 234 -12.83 9.88 -30.46
C GLY A 234 -14.19 9.30 -30.09
N THR A 235 -15.13 9.44 -31.01
CA THR A 235 -16.50 8.92 -30.86
C THR A 235 -16.66 7.63 -31.68
N PHE A 236 -17.22 6.60 -31.06
CA PHE A 236 -17.56 5.34 -31.72
C PHE A 236 -18.95 4.84 -31.29
N SER A 237 -19.54 4.00 -32.08
CA SER A 237 -20.86 3.45 -31.77
C SER A 237 -20.75 2.17 -30.93
N ASP A 238 -21.86 1.82 -30.25
CA ASP A 238 -22.01 0.55 -29.54
C ASP A 238 -21.74 -0.65 -30.47
N ARG A 239 -22.16 -0.55 -31.72
CA ARG A 239 -21.93 -1.59 -32.73
C ARG A 239 -20.43 -1.76 -33.03
N ASP A 240 -19.70 -0.66 -33.20
CA ASP A 240 -18.29 -0.71 -33.57
C ASP A 240 -17.45 -1.38 -32.47
N ILE A 241 -17.65 -0.97 -31.20
CA ILE A 241 -16.89 -1.52 -30.07
C ILE A 241 -17.22 -2.98 -29.75
N ARG A 242 -18.44 -3.45 -30.13
CA ARG A 242 -18.80 -4.88 -30.01
C ARG A 242 -18.15 -5.74 -31.09
N LEU A 243 -17.88 -5.18 -32.24
CA LEU A 243 -17.26 -5.89 -33.36
C LEU A 243 -15.74 -5.95 -33.24
N CYS A 244 -15.12 -4.86 -32.82
CA CYS A 244 -13.66 -4.74 -32.72
C CYS A 244 -13.29 -3.86 -31.55
N SER A 245 -12.16 -4.19 -30.89
CA SER A 245 -11.54 -3.26 -29.94
C SER A 245 -11.03 -2.00 -30.65
N MET A 246 -11.05 -0.89 -29.94
CA MET A 246 -10.51 0.39 -30.42
C MET A 246 -9.11 0.57 -29.91
N THR A 247 -8.17 0.86 -30.81
CA THR A 247 -6.75 1.00 -30.42
C THR A 247 -6.19 2.38 -30.77
N ARG A 248 -5.25 2.85 -29.94
CA ARG A 248 -4.43 4.05 -30.19
C ARG A 248 -3.01 3.79 -29.71
N THR A 249 -2.05 4.24 -30.49
CA THR A 249 -0.64 4.14 -30.14
C THR A 249 -0.15 5.40 -29.43
N PHE A 250 0.76 5.23 -28.50
CA PHE A 250 1.49 6.31 -27.85
C PHE A 250 2.94 5.88 -27.60
N SER A 251 3.82 6.82 -27.30
CA SER A 251 5.21 6.49 -26.94
C SER A 251 5.67 7.26 -25.72
N ILE A 252 6.63 6.67 -25.02
CA ILE A 252 7.33 7.29 -23.90
C ILE A 252 8.81 7.32 -24.26
N LYS A 253 9.33 8.53 -24.45
CA LYS A 253 10.73 8.81 -24.71
C LYS A 253 11.42 9.23 -23.43
N THR A 254 12.52 8.59 -23.13
CA THR A 254 13.35 8.86 -21.96
C THR A 254 14.71 9.39 -22.44
N THR A 255 15.15 10.49 -21.84
CA THR A 255 16.44 11.11 -22.15
C THR A 255 17.29 11.15 -20.90
N LYS A 256 18.47 10.55 -20.94
CA LYS A 256 19.47 10.59 -19.86
C LYS A 256 19.99 12.02 -19.70
N ASN A 257 19.95 12.53 -18.47
CA ASN A 257 20.53 13.83 -18.17
C ASN A 257 22.05 13.70 -18.14
N GLN A 258 22.71 14.47 -18.98
CA GLN A 258 24.17 14.57 -19.02
C GLN A 258 24.63 15.63 -18.00
N SER A 259 24.66 15.30 -16.72
CA SER A 259 25.54 16.00 -15.79
C SER A 259 26.94 15.40 -15.97
N GLY A 260 28.00 16.22 -15.92
CA GLY A 260 29.37 15.78 -16.27
C GLY A 260 29.94 14.60 -15.48
N THR A 261 29.19 14.07 -14.49
CA THR A 261 29.54 12.93 -13.61
C THR A 261 28.73 11.67 -13.91
N CYS A 262 27.77 11.71 -14.83
CA CYS A 262 26.92 10.55 -15.18
C CYS A 262 27.65 9.57 -16.10
N THR A 263 28.63 8.83 -15.58
CA THR A 263 29.43 7.85 -16.33
C THR A 263 28.93 6.43 -16.17
N ASP A 264 28.19 6.13 -15.10
CA ASP A 264 27.75 4.79 -14.78
C ASP A 264 26.46 4.40 -15.50
N GLY A 265 26.34 3.12 -15.80
CA GLY A 265 25.09 2.53 -16.26
C GLY A 265 24.10 2.38 -15.09
N PHE A 266 22.81 2.48 -15.39
CA PHE A 266 21.73 2.23 -14.44
C PHE A 266 20.51 1.68 -15.16
N LYS A 267 19.70 0.94 -14.41
CA LYS A 267 18.43 0.41 -14.91
C LYS A 267 17.28 1.25 -14.42
N VAL A 268 16.22 1.27 -15.21
CA VAL A 268 14.96 1.89 -14.87
C VAL A 268 13.87 0.84 -15.00
N SER A 269 13.08 0.66 -13.94
CA SER A 269 11.84 -0.08 -13.99
C SER A 269 10.68 0.90 -14.09
N SER A 270 9.59 0.50 -14.74
CA SER A 270 8.39 1.31 -14.86
C SER A 270 7.12 0.56 -14.51
N SER A 271 6.11 1.30 -14.09
CA SER A 271 4.77 0.80 -13.82
C SER A 271 3.74 1.76 -14.40
N PHE A 272 2.70 1.20 -15.03
CA PHE A 272 1.45 1.91 -15.31
C PHE A 272 0.55 1.77 -14.11
N TYR A 273 0.34 2.87 -13.40
CA TYR A 273 -0.36 2.90 -12.13
C TYR A 273 -1.74 3.53 -12.23
N THR A 274 -2.70 2.94 -11.54
CA THR A 274 -4.05 3.45 -11.37
C THR A 274 -4.65 3.00 -10.04
N ASP A 275 -5.53 3.82 -9.46
CA ASP A 275 -6.35 3.48 -8.29
C ASP A 275 -7.73 2.93 -8.66
N GLU A 276 -8.04 2.89 -9.96
CA GLU A 276 -9.30 2.38 -10.47
C GLU A 276 -9.42 0.84 -10.34
N THR A 277 -10.60 0.33 -10.57
CA THR A 277 -10.88 -1.11 -10.48
C THR A 277 -10.20 -1.87 -11.62
N LEU A 278 -9.37 -2.85 -11.26
CA LEU A 278 -8.68 -3.74 -12.19
C LEU A 278 -9.41 -5.08 -12.35
N THR A 279 -9.30 -5.65 -13.54
CA THR A 279 -9.84 -6.95 -13.93
C THR A 279 -8.80 -7.77 -14.69
N GLU A 280 -9.12 -8.99 -15.09
CA GLU A 280 -8.24 -9.88 -15.87
C GLU A 280 -6.84 -10.08 -15.24
N ASN A 281 -6.81 -10.30 -13.93
CA ASN A 281 -5.56 -10.40 -13.16
C ASN A 281 -4.69 -9.14 -13.26
N ASP A 282 -5.33 -7.99 -13.09
CA ASP A 282 -4.74 -6.65 -13.13
C ASP A 282 -4.21 -6.23 -14.52
N LYS A 283 -4.67 -6.87 -15.61
CA LYS A 283 -4.29 -6.55 -16.99
C LYS A 283 -5.27 -5.64 -17.72
N ALA A 284 -6.43 -5.40 -17.14
CA ALA A 284 -7.45 -4.51 -17.68
C ALA A 284 -7.99 -3.59 -16.60
N LEU A 285 -8.27 -2.34 -16.99
CA LEU A 285 -8.78 -1.27 -16.17
C LEU A 285 -10.23 -0.99 -16.56
N LEU A 286 -11.16 -1.01 -15.61
CA LEU A 286 -12.56 -0.61 -15.86
C LEU A 286 -12.65 0.90 -16.03
N ILE A 287 -13.16 1.36 -17.18
CA ILE A 287 -13.29 2.79 -17.52
C ILE A 287 -14.74 3.27 -17.54
N GLY A 288 -15.68 2.49 -17.02
CA GLY A 288 -17.10 2.78 -17.04
C GLY A 288 -17.79 2.34 -18.32
N ASN A 289 -19.09 2.60 -18.40
CA ASN A 289 -19.96 2.32 -19.57
C ASN A 289 -19.91 0.88 -20.11
N GLY A 290 -19.45 -0.10 -19.31
CA GLY A 290 -19.24 -1.48 -19.75
C GLY A 290 -17.97 -1.69 -20.57
N LEU A 291 -17.03 -0.75 -20.48
CA LEU A 291 -15.75 -0.74 -21.19
C LEU A 291 -14.57 -0.97 -20.26
N GLN A 292 -13.50 -1.51 -20.83
CA GLN A 292 -12.21 -1.69 -20.16
C GLN A 292 -11.06 -1.23 -21.07
N LEU A 293 -9.97 -0.77 -20.43
CA LEU A 293 -8.72 -0.35 -21.07
C LEU A 293 -7.64 -1.37 -20.77
N ARG A 294 -6.88 -1.78 -21.80
CA ARG A 294 -5.60 -2.48 -21.68
C ARG A 294 -4.48 -1.62 -22.25
N LEU A 295 -3.30 -1.78 -21.71
CA LEU A 295 -2.06 -1.23 -22.30
C LEU A 295 -1.23 -2.39 -22.81
N LEU A 296 -0.89 -2.38 -24.08
CA LEU A 296 -0.17 -3.45 -24.74
C LEU A 296 1.26 -3.00 -25.07
N ASP A 297 2.20 -3.93 -25.01
CA ASP A 297 3.56 -3.74 -25.49
C ASP A 297 3.66 -3.89 -27.03
N GLU A 298 4.87 -3.79 -27.57
CA GLU A 298 5.15 -3.93 -29.00
C GLU A 298 4.82 -5.32 -29.56
N ASN A 299 4.70 -6.32 -28.69
CA ASN A 299 4.33 -7.69 -29.04
C ASN A 299 2.84 -7.97 -28.78
N ASN A 300 2.04 -6.92 -28.55
CA ASN A 300 0.62 -7.02 -28.20
C ASN A 300 0.37 -7.78 -26.90
N GLN A 301 1.34 -7.83 -25.97
CA GLN A 301 1.13 -8.43 -24.66
C GLN A 301 0.64 -7.38 -23.66
N PRO A 302 -0.43 -7.68 -22.91
CA PRO A 302 -0.98 -6.73 -21.96
C PRO A 302 -0.06 -6.56 -20.76
N TYR A 303 0.19 -5.29 -20.39
CA TYR A 303 0.83 -4.93 -19.14
C TYR A 303 -0.05 -5.29 -17.95
N VAL A 304 0.60 -5.64 -16.85
CA VAL A 304 -0.04 -5.75 -15.54
C VAL A 304 0.05 -4.36 -14.89
N PHE A 305 -1.10 -3.75 -14.60
CA PHE A 305 -1.14 -2.47 -13.89
C PHE A 305 -0.57 -2.62 -12.48
N ASN A 306 -0.06 -1.53 -11.93
CA ASN A 306 0.45 -1.43 -10.56
C ASN A 306 1.62 -2.39 -10.27
N LYS A 307 2.31 -2.85 -11.32
CA LYS A 307 3.47 -3.73 -11.22
C LYS A 307 4.66 -3.13 -11.97
N TYR A 308 5.82 -3.09 -11.32
CA TYR A 308 7.06 -2.64 -11.94
C TYR A 308 7.68 -3.73 -12.80
N THR A 309 8.08 -3.35 -14.01
CA THR A 309 8.82 -4.20 -14.95
C THR A 309 10.01 -3.43 -15.49
N GLU A 310 11.05 -4.12 -15.94
CA GLU A 310 12.20 -3.47 -16.58
C GLU A 310 11.74 -2.65 -17.77
N TYR A 311 12.12 -1.37 -17.77
CA TYR A 311 11.80 -0.42 -18.83
C TYR A 311 12.99 -0.19 -19.75
N ALA A 312 14.14 0.17 -19.18
CA ALA A 312 15.36 0.46 -19.91
C ALA A 312 16.62 0.17 -19.10
N ASP A 313 17.67 -0.28 -19.76
CA ASP A 313 19.03 -0.40 -19.23
C ASP A 313 19.90 0.67 -19.89
N PHE A 314 20.14 1.78 -19.17
CA PHE A 314 20.97 2.88 -19.65
C PHE A 314 22.44 2.55 -19.45
N THR A 315 23.09 2.12 -20.51
CA THR A 315 24.57 2.01 -20.54
C THR A 315 25.23 3.41 -20.55
N SER A 316 26.55 3.45 -20.41
CA SER A 316 27.31 4.71 -20.51
C SER A 316 26.94 5.52 -21.75
N ASP A 317 26.77 4.85 -22.90
CA ASP A 317 26.61 5.44 -24.22
C ASP A 317 25.17 5.69 -24.64
N MET A 318 24.19 5.09 -23.90
CA MET A 318 22.78 5.23 -24.20
C MET A 318 22.22 6.54 -23.64
N LEU A 319 21.90 7.47 -24.54
CA LEU A 319 21.38 8.78 -24.16
C LEU A 319 19.86 8.87 -24.23
N ILE A 320 19.26 8.10 -25.13
CA ILE A 320 17.83 8.16 -25.42
C ILE A 320 17.30 6.75 -25.54
N TYR A 321 16.15 6.52 -24.92
CA TYR A 321 15.34 5.32 -25.08
C TYR A 321 13.90 5.70 -25.35
N GLU A 322 13.28 5.11 -26.35
CA GLU A 322 11.85 5.33 -26.63
C GLU A 322 11.16 3.98 -26.78
N LYS A 323 10.03 3.84 -26.10
CA LYS A 323 9.19 2.64 -26.16
C LYS A 323 7.79 3.01 -26.61
N ARG A 324 7.24 2.20 -27.53
CA ARG A 324 5.88 2.35 -28.03
C ARG A 324 4.93 1.45 -27.28
N TYR A 325 3.71 1.93 -27.15
CA TYR A 325 2.63 1.24 -26.48
C TYR A 325 1.34 1.38 -27.29
N THR A 326 0.43 0.44 -27.08
CA THR A 326 -0.92 0.52 -27.62
C THR A 326 -1.92 0.54 -26.49
N ALA A 327 -2.76 1.57 -26.44
CA ALA A 327 -3.93 1.61 -25.58
C ALA A 327 -5.10 0.95 -26.36
N GLU A 328 -5.72 -0.05 -25.77
CA GLU A 328 -6.83 -0.80 -26.35
C GLU A 328 -8.07 -0.67 -25.46
N ILE A 329 -9.18 -0.20 -26.04
CA ILE A 329 -10.49 -0.23 -25.38
C ILE A 329 -11.29 -1.39 -25.95
N SER A 330 -11.89 -2.16 -25.07
CA SER A 330 -12.78 -3.27 -25.42
C SER A 330 -13.98 -3.34 -24.46
N THR A 331 -14.96 -4.18 -24.80
CA THR A 331 -16.10 -4.42 -23.92
C THR A 331 -15.73 -5.36 -22.79
N VAL A 332 -16.30 -5.12 -21.60
CA VAL A 332 -16.24 -6.08 -20.51
C VAL A 332 -17.17 -7.24 -20.78
N ALA A 333 -16.69 -8.48 -20.65
CA ALA A 333 -17.50 -9.67 -20.89
C ALA A 333 -18.76 -9.70 -20.01
N GLY A 334 -19.92 -9.85 -20.63
CA GLY A 334 -21.21 -9.89 -19.94
C GLY A 334 -21.74 -8.54 -19.45
N ALA A 335 -21.00 -7.44 -19.63
CA ALA A 335 -21.48 -6.12 -19.22
C ALA A 335 -22.39 -5.48 -20.26
N THR A 336 -23.34 -4.67 -19.80
CA THR A 336 -24.17 -3.84 -20.65
C THR A 336 -23.44 -2.58 -21.05
N ILE A 337 -23.26 -2.35 -22.35
CA ILE A 337 -22.67 -1.11 -22.85
C ILE A 337 -23.66 0.01 -22.67
N ARG A 338 -23.22 1.14 -22.15
CA ARG A 338 -24.00 2.37 -22.00
C ARG A 338 -23.40 3.48 -22.83
N THR A 339 -24.25 4.31 -23.44
CA THR A 339 -23.77 5.52 -24.11
C THR A 339 -23.40 6.59 -23.11
N GLY A 340 -22.34 7.34 -23.40
CA GLY A 340 -21.88 8.45 -22.57
C GLY A 340 -20.37 8.64 -22.69
N PRO A 341 -19.85 9.72 -22.11
CA PRO A 341 -18.40 9.95 -22.04
C PRO A 341 -17.74 8.90 -21.14
N PHE A 342 -16.49 8.62 -21.42
CA PHE A 342 -15.61 7.84 -20.55
C PHE A 342 -14.26 8.53 -20.46
N GLU A 343 -13.64 8.46 -19.31
CA GLU A 343 -12.33 9.04 -19.03
C GLU A 343 -11.66 8.24 -17.94
N THR A 344 -10.35 8.11 -17.99
CA THR A 344 -9.53 7.54 -16.92
C THR A 344 -8.14 8.12 -16.95
N VAL A 345 -7.45 8.06 -15.82
CA VAL A 345 -6.06 8.50 -15.66
C VAL A 345 -5.19 7.31 -15.30
N VAL A 346 -4.10 7.16 -16.06
CA VAL A 346 -3.05 6.18 -15.77
C VAL A 346 -1.74 6.92 -15.58
N LEU A 347 -1.07 6.72 -14.45
CA LEU A 347 0.21 7.33 -14.16
C LEU A 347 1.36 6.43 -14.64
N PHE A 348 2.34 7.00 -15.31
CA PHE A 348 3.59 6.31 -15.60
C PHE A 348 4.60 6.62 -14.49
N LYS A 349 4.96 5.61 -13.72
CA LYS A 349 5.89 5.70 -12.60
C LYS A 349 7.17 4.96 -12.90
N ILE A 350 8.28 5.39 -12.30
CA ILE A 350 9.59 4.75 -12.45
C ILE A 350 10.27 4.55 -11.10
N ASN A 351 11.10 3.50 -11.06
CA ASN A 351 12.13 3.27 -10.06
C ASN A 351 13.49 3.18 -10.76
N TYR A 352 14.52 3.72 -10.13
CA TYR A 352 15.91 3.54 -10.55
C TYR A 352 16.50 2.31 -9.82
N ASN A 353 17.18 1.42 -10.56
CA ASN A 353 17.76 0.18 -10.04
C ASN A 353 19.26 0.10 -10.26
#